data_d945b9845f4deb30b7aa24d074c57ff9
#
_entry.id   d945b9845f4deb30b7aa24d074c57ff9
#
_cell.length_a   1.000
_cell.length_b   1.000
_cell.length_c   1.000
_cell.angle_alpha   90.00
_cell.angle_beta   90.00
_cell.angle_gamma   90.00
#
_symmetry.space_group_name_H-M   'P 1'
#
loop_
_entity.id
_entity.type
_entity.pdbx_description
1 polymer ?
#
loop_
_entity_poly.entity_id
_entity_poly.type
_entity_poly.pdbx_seq_one_letter_code
_entity_poly.pdbx_strand_id
1 'polypeptide(L)'
;MNRRTWSAWLFTLALSPVWAQVGPSPSEAASYSGLHAAAHKGDTARIAQLVASGAAVNATDARGRTPLHVATFARQREAVRALAKAGADINRLENDRYDAVTIASVADDEDTLRVLLQLGASAKQTTSRYDGTALIAAAHLGHDGVVRQLIAAGAPLDHVNNLHWTAAIESIVLGDGGARHQATLKALIDAGANLRLADRTGQTPLALAKSRGYSAMVAMLEKAGAR
;
A
#
# COMPACT_ATOMS: atom_id res chain seq x y z
N MET A 1 0.48 41.63 40.65
CA MET A 1 0.30 41.47 39.19
C MET A 1 1.21 40.32 38.74
N ASN A 2 0.69 39.09 38.71
CA ASN A 2 1.44 37.89 38.30
C ASN A 2 0.99 37.44 36.90
N ARG A 3 1.85 37.67 35.92
CA ARG A 3 1.69 37.15 34.58
C ARG A 3 2.12 35.68 34.58
N ARG A 4 1.16 34.77 34.51
CA ARG A 4 1.42 33.34 34.23
C ARG A 4 1.64 33.19 32.72
N THR A 5 2.88 32.98 32.33
CA THR A 5 3.26 32.52 30.97
C THR A 5 2.85 31.07 30.79
N TRP A 6 1.89 30.81 29.94
CA TRP A 6 1.54 29.48 29.49
C TRP A 6 2.57 29.08 28.42
N SER A 7 3.48 28.19 28.78
CA SER A 7 4.37 27.56 27.83
C SER A 7 3.55 26.50 27.08
N ALA A 8 3.21 26.78 25.83
CA ALA A 8 2.65 25.81 24.91
C ALA A 8 3.74 24.78 24.57
N TRP A 9 3.65 23.59 25.15
CA TRP A 9 4.43 22.44 24.72
C TRP A 9 3.89 21.98 23.37
N LEU A 10 4.55 22.37 22.28
CA LEU A 10 4.40 21.75 20.97
C LEU A 10 4.95 20.32 21.08
N PHE A 11 4.07 19.35 21.32
CA PHE A 11 4.36 17.95 21.03
C PHE A 11 4.44 17.81 19.50
N THR A 12 5.63 18.01 18.94
CA THR A 12 5.97 17.45 17.66
C THR A 12 6.05 15.93 17.83
N LEU A 13 4.92 15.24 17.69
CA LEU A 13 4.93 13.82 17.39
C LEU A 13 5.72 13.67 16.09
N ALA A 14 6.99 13.28 16.20
CA ALA A 14 7.71 12.71 15.08
C ALA A 14 6.95 11.43 14.73
N LEU A 15 6.01 11.54 13.79
CA LEU A 15 5.41 10.40 13.13
C LEU A 15 6.54 9.72 12.37
N SER A 16 7.18 8.75 13.02
CA SER A 16 7.99 7.77 12.31
C SER A 16 7.16 7.26 11.14
N PRO A 17 7.75 7.02 9.96
CA PRO A 17 7.01 6.52 8.81
C PRO A 17 6.42 5.16 9.17
N VAL A 18 5.14 5.16 9.50
CA VAL A 18 4.39 4.03 10.07
C VAL A 18 4.15 2.93 9.04
N TRP A 19 4.54 3.16 7.78
CA TRP A 19 4.29 2.29 6.63
C TRP A 19 5.58 1.80 5.96
N ALA A 20 6.68 1.72 6.68
CA ALA A 20 7.90 1.20 6.10
C ALA A 20 7.78 -0.32 5.86
N GLN A 21 7.27 -0.69 4.70
CA GLN A 21 7.57 -2.00 4.14
C GLN A 21 9.08 -2.08 3.98
N VAL A 22 9.68 -3.01 4.70
CA VAL A 22 11.13 -3.16 4.66
C VAL A 22 11.47 -4.20 3.59
N GLY A 23 11.86 -3.73 2.41
CA GLY A 23 12.46 -4.59 1.40
C GLY A 23 13.74 -5.24 1.91
N PRO A 24 14.28 -6.24 1.18
CA PRO A 24 15.55 -6.83 1.53
C PRO A 24 16.65 -5.78 1.62
N SER A 25 17.36 -5.73 2.74
CA SER A 25 18.56 -4.91 2.86
C SER A 25 19.65 -5.40 1.90
N PRO A 26 20.66 -4.59 1.56
CA PRO A 26 21.77 -5.04 0.71
C PRO A 26 22.47 -6.29 1.25
N SER A 27 22.61 -6.42 2.56
CA SER A 27 23.21 -7.60 3.20
C SER A 27 22.31 -8.83 3.13
N GLU A 28 21.00 -8.67 3.33
CA GLU A 28 20.03 -9.76 3.14
C GLU A 28 20.02 -10.21 1.68
N ALA A 29 19.94 -9.27 0.74
CA ALA A 29 19.97 -9.58 -0.70
C ALA A 29 21.25 -10.31 -1.13
N ALA A 30 22.41 -9.92 -0.58
CA ALA A 30 23.68 -10.59 -0.85
C ALA A 30 23.75 -12.01 -0.26
N SER A 31 23.01 -12.29 0.81
CA SER A 31 22.94 -13.62 1.44
C SER A 31 21.97 -14.56 0.77
N TYR A 32 21.11 -14.10 -0.11
CA TYR A 32 20.15 -14.94 -0.80
C TYR A 32 20.82 -16.02 -1.64
N SER A 33 20.20 -17.19 -1.64
CA SER A 33 20.58 -18.33 -2.49
C SER A 33 19.33 -18.90 -3.19
N GLY A 34 19.51 -19.86 -4.08
CA GLY A 34 18.42 -20.55 -4.74
C GLY A 34 17.41 -19.61 -5.40
N LEU A 35 16.11 -19.85 -5.17
CA LEU A 35 15.02 -19.07 -5.78
C LEU A 35 14.99 -17.61 -5.31
N HIS A 36 15.33 -17.31 -4.07
CA HIS A 36 15.39 -15.92 -3.59
C HIS A 36 16.45 -15.11 -4.34
N ALA A 37 17.64 -15.67 -4.54
CA ALA A 37 18.70 -15.00 -5.32
C ALA A 37 18.31 -14.81 -6.79
N ALA A 38 17.74 -15.84 -7.42
CA ALA A 38 17.29 -15.77 -8.81
C ALA A 38 16.15 -14.75 -8.98
N ALA A 39 15.21 -14.72 -8.04
CA ALA A 39 14.10 -13.76 -8.00
C ALA A 39 14.58 -12.32 -7.85
N HIS A 40 15.50 -12.06 -6.92
CA HIS A 40 16.07 -10.73 -6.70
C HIS A 40 16.80 -10.21 -7.95
N LYS A 41 17.51 -11.09 -8.67
CA LYS A 41 18.27 -10.75 -9.90
C LYS A 41 17.40 -10.69 -11.16
N GLY A 42 16.16 -11.19 -11.11
CA GLY A 42 15.32 -11.32 -12.31
C GLY A 42 15.74 -12.47 -13.24
N ASP A 43 16.53 -13.43 -12.75
CA ASP A 43 17.06 -14.55 -13.54
C ASP A 43 15.99 -15.63 -13.74
N THR A 44 15.17 -15.42 -14.78
CA THR A 44 14.04 -16.34 -15.12
C THR A 44 14.53 -17.72 -15.56
N ALA A 45 15.69 -17.81 -16.22
CA ALA A 45 16.27 -19.09 -16.63
C ALA A 45 16.67 -19.91 -15.39
N ARG A 46 17.30 -19.26 -14.42
CA ARG A 46 17.66 -19.90 -13.15
C ARG A 46 16.43 -20.28 -12.33
N ILE A 47 15.39 -19.45 -12.31
CA ILE A 47 14.10 -19.78 -11.68
C ILE A 47 13.56 -21.08 -12.29
N ALA A 48 13.45 -21.16 -13.62
CA ALA A 48 12.93 -22.33 -14.31
C ALA A 48 13.75 -23.60 -14.00
N GLN A 49 15.09 -23.50 -14.01
CA GLN A 49 15.99 -24.61 -13.68
C GLN A 49 15.78 -25.10 -12.24
N LEU A 50 15.72 -24.19 -11.27
CA LEU A 50 15.55 -24.53 -9.86
C LEU A 50 14.19 -25.19 -9.61
N VAL A 51 13.11 -24.66 -10.22
CA VAL A 51 11.78 -25.25 -10.13
C VAL A 51 11.76 -26.66 -10.72
N ALA A 52 12.36 -26.86 -11.88
CA ALA A 52 12.47 -28.19 -12.50
C ALA A 52 13.26 -29.18 -11.63
N SER A 53 14.17 -28.69 -10.80
CA SER A 53 14.94 -29.48 -9.84
C SER A 53 14.21 -29.68 -8.49
N GLY A 54 12.93 -29.29 -8.38
CA GLY A 54 12.12 -29.50 -7.19
C GLY A 54 12.28 -28.44 -6.09
N ALA A 55 12.83 -27.26 -6.41
CA ALA A 55 12.92 -26.19 -5.42
C ALA A 55 11.53 -25.72 -4.96
N ALA A 56 11.37 -25.51 -3.65
CA ALA A 56 10.11 -25.06 -3.07
C ALA A 56 9.82 -23.60 -3.46
N VAL A 57 8.86 -23.40 -4.36
CA VAL A 57 8.52 -22.07 -4.95
C VAL A 57 8.07 -21.07 -3.88
N ASN A 58 7.44 -21.56 -2.82
CA ASN A 58 6.93 -20.76 -1.70
C ASN A 58 7.81 -20.82 -0.45
N ALA A 59 9.09 -21.22 -0.57
CA ALA A 59 10.03 -21.16 0.54
C ALA A 59 10.15 -19.70 1.04
N THR A 60 10.35 -19.52 2.35
CA THR A 60 10.42 -18.20 2.95
C THR A 60 11.80 -17.90 3.52
N ASP A 61 12.19 -16.63 3.48
CA ASP A 61 13.34 -16.13 4.22
C ASP A 61 12.97 -15.88 5.71
N ALA A 62 13.90 -15.34 6.48
CA ALA A 62 13.71 -15.04 7.90
C ALA A 62 12.58 -14.04 8.21
N ARG A 63 12.16 -13.24 7.20
CA ARG A 63 11.03 -12.31 7.31
C ARG A 63 9.73 -12.86 6.72
N GLY A 64 9.69 -14.14 6.36
CA GLY A 64 8.52 -14.76 5.73
C GLY A 64 8.35 -14.39 4.25
N ARG A 65 9.30 -13.67 3.64
CA ARG A 65 9.22 -13.28 2.23
C ARG A 65 9.49 -14.48 1.32
N THR A 66 8.59 -14.74 0.39
CA THR A 66 8.80 -15.74 -0.66
C THR A 66 9.66 -15.16 -1.79
N PRO A 67 10.17 -16.00 -2.74
CA PRO A 67 10.81 -15.50 -3.94
C PRO A 67 9.96 -14.48 -4.72
N LEU A 68 8.62 -14.63 -4.72
CA LEU A 68 7.71 -13.69 -5.36
C LEU A 68 7.71 -12.31 -4.68
N HIS A 69 7.70 -12.26 -3.35
CA HIS A 69 7.87 -10.99 -2.61
C HIS A 69 9.20 -10.32 -2.95
N VAL A 70 10.29 -11.11 -2.98
CA VAL A 70 11.64 -10.59 -3.30
C VAL A 70 11.70 -10.05 -4.73
N ALA A 71 11.11 -10.77 -5.71
CA ALA A 71 11.01 -10.29 -7.09
C ALA A 71 10.20 -8.99 -7.18
N THR A 72 9.12 -8.86 -6.39
CA THR A 72 8.27 -7.66 -6.34
C THR A 72 9.05 -6.47 -5.78
N PHE A 73 9.73 -6.62 -4.65
CA PHE A 73 10.58 -5.57 -4.08
C PHE A 73 11.68 -5.13 -5.06
N ALA A 74 12.25 -6.08 -5.81
CA ALA A 74 13.30 -5.81 -6.79
C ALA A 74 12.76 -5.34 -8.15
N ARG A 75 11.43 -5.17 -8.30
CA ARG A 75 10.74 -4.77 -9.54
C ARG A 75 11.01 -5.68 -10.73
N GLN A 76 11.29 -6.96 -10.47
CA GLN A 76 11.64 -7.97 -11.46
C GLN A 76 10.38 -8.64 -12.04
N ARG A 77 9.66 -7.93 -12.89
CA ARG A 77 8.35 -8.31 -13.42
C ARG A 77 8.34 -9.67 -14.12
N GLU A 78 9.37 -9.98 -14.88
CA GLU A 78 9.46 -11.28 -15.57
C GLU A 78 9.74 -12.43 -14.58
N ALA A 79 10.48 -12.19 -13.50
CA ALA A 79 10.62 -13.15 -12.41
C ALA A 79 9.29 -13.36 -11.67
N VAL A 80 8.50 -12.30 -11.45
CA VAL A 80 7.14 -12.42 -10.89
C VAL A 80 6.27 -13.33 -11.78
N ARG A 81 6.27 -13.13 -13.12
CA ARG A 81 5.54 -13.97 -14.06
C ARG A 81 6.02 -15.44 -14.01
N ALA A 82 7.33 -15.63 -14.01
CA ALA A 82 7.93 -16.98 -13.98
C ALA A 82 7.58 -17.74 -12.69
N LEU A 83 7.64 -17.07 -11.54
CA LEU A 83 7.29 -17.62 -10.24
C LEU A 83 5.79 -17.93 -10.13
N ALA A 84 4.92 -17.02 -10.58
CA ALA A 84 3.48 -17.27 -10.62
C ALA A 84 3.13 -18.46 -11.50
N LYS A 85 3.74 -18.55 -12.71
CA LYS A 85 3.60 -19.72 -13.59
C LYS A 85 4.08 -21.02 -12.95
N ALA A 86 5.09 -20.94 -12.08
CA ALA A 86 5.62 -22.06 -11.34
C ALA A 86 4.78 -22.46 -10.11
N GLY A 87 3.64 -21.80 -9.85
CA GLY A 87 2.74 -22.09 -8.73
C GLY A 87 3.08 -21.32 -7.44
N ALA A 88 3.74 -20.18 -7.54
CA ALA A 88 3.89 -19.30 -6.39
C ALA A 88 2.51 -18.83 -5.90
N ASP A 89 2.30 -18.86 -4.58
CA ASP A 89 1.13 -18.28 -3.95
C ASP A 89 1.24 -16.75 -4.03
N ILE A 90 0.52 -16.18 -4.98
CA ILE A 90 0.56 -14.76 -5.32
C ILE A 90 -0.07 -13.88 -4.24
N ASN A 91 -0.90 -14.47 -3.37
CA ASN A 91 -1.63 -13.79 -2.30
C ASN A 91 -1.03 -14.04 -0.91
N ARG A 92 0.13 -14.68 -0.85
CA ARG A 92 0.78 -14.96 0.43
C ARG A 92 1.18 -13.67 1.14
N LEU A 93 0.98 -13.64 2.46
CA LEU A 93 1.47 -12.58 3.33
C LEU A 93 2.85 -12.97 3.89
N GLU A 94 3.76 -12.00 3.97
CA GLU A 94 5.00 -12.13 4.73
C GLU A 94 4.77 -11.82 6.23
N ASN A 95 5.81 -11.80 7.07
CA ASN A 95 5.65 -11.70 8.53
C ASN A 95 5.00 -10.39 9.02
N ASP A 96 5.17 -9.27 8.30
CA ASP A 96 4.52 -7.99 8.60
C ASP A 96 3.12 -7.88 7.95
N ARG A 97 2.63 -9.01 7.40
CA ARG A 97 1.31 -9.14 6.75
C ARG A 97 1.16 -8.33 5.47
N TYR A 98 2.23 -8.14 4.72
CA TYR A 98 2.15 -7.56 3.38
C TYR A 98 2.17 -8.65 2.30
N ASP A 99 1.35 -8.47 1.27
CA ASP A 99 1.37 -9.26 0.04
C ASP A 99 2.11 -8.51 -1.08
N ALA A 100 2.29 -9.18 -2.21
CA ALA A 100 2.96 -8.58 -3.37
C ALA A 100 2.20 -7.35 -3.92
N VAL A 101 0.86 -7.36 -3.87
CA VAL A 101 0.03 -6.21 -4.30
C VAL A 101 0.30 -4.99 -3.44
N THR A 102 0.32 -5.15 -2.13
CA THR A 102 0.60 -4.06 -1.20
C THR A 102 2.05 -3.57 -1.33
N ILE A 103 3.01 -4.49 -1.53
CA ILE A 103 4.42 -4.14 -1.77
C ILE A 103 4.56 -3.24 -3.01
N ALA A 104 3.98 -3.63 -4.14
CA ALA A 104 4.01 -2.83 -5.36
C ALA A 104 3.29 -1.49 -5.19
N SER A 105 2.16 -1.49 -4.44
CA SER A 105 1.35 -0.30 -4.20
C SER A 105 2.07 0.77 -3.37
N VAL A 106 2.78 0.35 -2.33
CA VAL A 106 3.59 1.26 -1.49
C VAL A 106 4.82 1.78 -2.24
N ALA A 107 5.39 0.96 -3.14
CA ALA A 107 6.55 1.34 -3.95
C ALA A 107 6.22 2.26 -5.14
N ASP A 108 4.94 2.65 -5.33
CA ASP A 108 4.45 3.38 -6.51
C ASP A 108 4.84 2.68 -7.83
N ASP A 109 4.88 1.33 -7.81
CA ASP A 109 5.27 0.52 -8.96
C ASP A 109 4.02 0.04 -9.72
N GLU A 110 3.46 0.95 -10.51
CA GLU A 110 2.25 0.69 -11.30
C GLU A 110 2.42 -0.49 -12.27
N ASP A 111 3.62 -0.66 -12.82
CA ASP A 111 3.86 -1.72 -13.80
C ASP A 111 3.91 -3.11 -13.15
N THR A 112 4.56 -3.23 -11.98
CA THR A 112 4.57 -4.49 -11.24
C THR A 112 3.20 -4.80 -10.67
N LEU A 113 2.47 -3.78 -10.17
CA LEU A 113 1.08 -3.95 -9.74
C LEU A 113 0.19 -4.47 -10.87
N ARG A 114 0.30 -3.89 -12.07
CA ARG A 114 -0.45 -4.34 -13.24
C ARG A 114 -0.16 -5.82 -13.56
N VAL A 115 1.09 -6.23 -13.50
CA VAL A 115 1.49 -7.62 -13.71
C VAL A 115 0.85 -8.54 -12.67
N LEU A 116 0.92 -8.19 -11.39
CA LEU A 116 0.33 -8.97 -10.30
C LEU A 116 -1.19 -9.14 -10.47
N LEU A 117 -1.90 -8.04 -10.76
CA LEU A 117 -3.35 -8.07 -10.97
C LEU A 117 -3.73 -8.92 -12.21
N GLN A 118 -2.97 -8.83 -13.30
CA GLN A 118 -3.17 -9.68 -14.49
C GLN A 118 -2.96 -11.18 -14.21
N LEU A 119 -2.09 -11.50 -13.25
CA LEU A 119 -1.84 -12.88 -12.80
C LEU A 119 -2.86 -13.38 -11.77
N GLY A 120 -3.88 -12.57 -11.43
CA GLY A 120 -4.95 -12.94 -10.52
C GLY A 120 -4.67 -12.62 -9.04
N ALA A 121 -3.69 -11.78 -8.75
CA ALA A 121 -3.49 -11.29 -7.38
C ALA A 121 -4.72 -10.50 -6.90
N SER A 122 -5.07 -10.70 -5.63
CA SER A 122 -6.24 -10.07 -5.03
C SER A 122 -5.95 -8.62 -4.60
N ALA A 123 -6.76 -7.67 -5.07
CA ALA A 123 -6.76 -6.31 -4.57
C ALA A 123 -7.57 -6.13 -3.26
N LYS A 124 -8.12 -7.23 -2.70
CA LYS A 124 -9.10 -7.19 -1.61
C LYS A 124 -8.53 -7.63 -0.26
N GLN A 125 -7.28 -8.03 -0.20
CA GLN A 125 -6.69 -8.54 1.04
C GLN A 125 -6.58 -7.46 2.11
N THR A 126 -6.87 -7.87 3.34
CA THR A 126 -6.51 -7.09 4.52
C THR A 126 -5.05 -7.39 4.87
N THR A 127 -4.25 -6.35 4.87
CA THR A 127 -2.79 -6.41 5.01
C THR A 127 -2.33 -5.48 6.13
N SER A 128 -1.06 -5.57 6.49
CA SER A 128 -0.43 -4.78 7.56
C SER A 128 -0.98 -5.03 8.97
N ARG A 129 -0.23 -4.56 9.97
CA ARG A 129 -0.66 -4.58 11.39
C ARG A 129 -1.84 -3.63 11.70
N TYR A 130 -2.17 -2.78 10.76
CA TYR A 130 -3.27 -1.81 10.89
C TYR A 130 -4.58 -2.32 10.30
N ASP A 131 -4.62 -3.58 9.85
CA ASP A 131 -5.77 -4.16 9.14
C ASP A 131 -6.21 -3.29 7.95
N GLY A 132 -5.25 -2.65 7.30
CA GLY A 132 -5.46 -1.85 6.09
C GLY A 132 -5.58 -2.73 4.85
N THR A 133 -5.67 -2.06 3.70
CA THR A 133 -5.63 -2.69 2.38
C THR A 133 -4.58 -2.00 1.51
N ALA A 134 -4.21 -2.59 0.38
CA ALA A 134 -3.34 -1.95 -0.59
C ALA A 134 -3.90 -0.58 -1.04
N LEU A 135 -5.22 -0.45 -1.15
CA LEU A 135 -5.89 0.82 -1.50
C LEU A 135 -5.69 1.90 -0.43
N ILE A 136 -5.81 1.54 0.84
CA ILE A 136 -5.57 2.46 1.96
C ILE A 136 -4.10 2.91 1.94
N ALA A 137 -3.16 1.98 1.80
CA ALA A 137 -1.73 2.30 1.76
C ALA A 137 -1.36 3.22 0.58
N ALA A 138 -1.91 2.96 -0.61
CA ALA A 138 -1.70 3.81 -1.79
C ALA A 138 -2.34 5.21 -1.62
N ALA A 139 -3.51 5.28 -1.00
CA ALA A 139 -4.21 6.54 -0.74
C ALA A 139 -3.45 7.43 0.26
N HIS A 140 -2.89 6.82 1.32
CA HIS A 140 -2.00 7.49 2.28
C HIS A 140 -0.83 8.19 1.57
N LEU A 141 -0.21 7.51 0.60
CA LEU A 141 1.00 7.98 -0.07
C LEU A 141 0.71 8.88 -1.29
N GLY A 142 -0.56 9.05 -1.64
CA GLY A 142 -0.95 9.82 -2.82
C GLY A 142 -0.56 9.15 -4.14
N HIS A 143 -0.47 7.82 -4.19
CA HIS A 143 -0.12 7.05 -5.38
C HIS A 143 -1.35 6.89 -6.29
N ASP A 144 -1.77 7.97 -6.90
CA ASP A 144 -3.05 8.08 -7.62
C ASP A 144 -3.18 7.10 -8.82
N GLY A 145 -2.08 6.79 -9.51
CA GLY A 145 -2.07 5.79 -10.57
C GLY A 145 -2.29 4.37 -10.04
N VAL A 146 -1.66 4.03 -8.92
CA VAL A 146 -1.87 2.78 -8.17
C VAL A 146 -3.32 2.69 -7.67
N VAL A 147 -3.84 3.77 -7.07
CA VAL A 147 -5.23 3.84 -6.57
C VAL A 147 -6.21 3.51 -7.69
N ARG A 148 -6.07 4.11 -8.89
CA ARG A 148 -6.94 3.80 -10.03
C ARG A 148 -6.87 2.33 -10.44
N GLN A 149 -5.69 1.73 -10.47
CA GLN A 149 -5.54 0.30 -10.81
C GLN A 149 -6.21 -0.60 -9.77
N LEU A 150 -6.04 -0.32 -8.48
CA LEU A 150 -6.66 -1.09 -7.40
C LEU A 150 -8.18 -0.97 -7.41
N ILE A 151 -8.73 0.23 -7.67
CA ILE A 151 -10.17 0.46 -7.84
C ILE A 151 -10.69 -0.38 -9.01
N ALA A 152 -10.03 -0.34 -10.16
CA ALA A 152 -10.40 -1.12 -11.33
C ALA A 152 -10.35 -2.63 -11.08
N ALA A 153 -9.47 -3.09 -10.18
CA ALA A 153 -9.38 -4.48 -9.73
C ALA A 153 -10.38 -4.84 -8.61
N GLY A 154 -11.28 -3.93 -8.25
CA GLY A 154 -12.34 -4.18 -7.26
C GLY A 154 -11.87 -4.11 -5.82
N ALA A 155 -10.83 -3.32 -5.51
CA ALA A 155 -10.42 -3.06 -4.13
C ALA A 155 -11.58 -2.48 -3.31
N PRO A 156 -11.73 -2.86 -2.02
CA PRO A 156 -12.82 -2.38 -1.18
C PRO A 156 -12.64 -0.90 -0.85
N LEU A 157 -13.52 -0.04 -1.41
CA LEU A 157 -13.44 1.42 -1.26
C LEU A 157 -13.64 1.86 0.19
N ASP A 158 -14.54 1.17 0.90
CA ASP A 158 -15.06 1.56 2.21
C ASP A 158 -14.51 0.71 3.36
N HIS A 159 -13.43 -0.04 3.10
CA HIS A 159 -12.75 -0.76 4.16
C HIS A 159 -12.27 0.21 5.23
N VAL A 160 -12.56 -0.11 6.48
CA VAL A 160 -12.15 0.67 7.66
C VAL A 160 -11.06 -0.09 8.39
N ASN A 161 -9.88 0.49 8.49
CA ASN A 161 -8.75 -0.11 9.21
C ASN A 161 -8.92 0.00 10.74
N ASN A 162 -8.00 -0.56 11.51
CA ASN A 162 -8.07 -0.52 12.98
C ASN A 162 -7.80 0.87 13.59
N LEU A 163 -7.43 1.87 12.78
CA LEU A 163 -7.40 3.29 13.14
C LEU A 163 -8.74 3.99 12.91
N HIS A 164 -9.74 3.28 12.39
CA HIS A 164 -11.04 3.80 11.94
C HIS A 164 -10.93 4.75 10.73
N TRP A 165 -10.00 4.47 9.83
CA TRP A 165 -9.80 5.27 8.62
C TRP A 165 -10.08 4.45 7.38
N THR A 166 -10.77 5.08 6.44
CA THR A 166 -10.93 4.61 5.06
C THR A 166 -9.82 5.16 4.17
N ALA A 167 -9.71 4.69 2.93
CA ALA A 167 -8.79 5.26 1.94
C ALA A 167 -9.03 6.77 1.72
N ALA A 168 -10.30 7.23 1.72
CA ALA A 168 -10.63 8.64 1.60
C ALA A 168 -10.14 9.45 2.82
N ILE A 169 -10.31 8.93 4.04
CA ILE A 169 -9.80 9.58 5.25
C ILE A 169 -8.27 9.62 5.24
N GLU A 170 -7.61 8.51 4.92
CA GLU A 170 -6.13 8.43 4.86
C GLU A 170 -5.54 9.44 3.89
N SER A 171 -6.13 9.60 2.69
CA SER A 171 -5.65 10.56 1.68
C SER A 171 -5.71 12.01 2.16
N ILE A 172 -6.55 12.31 3.15
CA ILE A 172 -6.69 13.64 3.73
C ILE A 172 -5.84 13.76 5.00
N VAL A 173 -5.96 12.81 5.93
CA VAL A 173 -5.33 12.90 7.27
C VAL A 173 -3.81 12.78 7.19
N LEU A 174 -3.30 11.93 6.34
CA LEU A 174 -1.87 11.70 6.16
C LEU A 174 -1.31 12.34 4.90
N GLY A 175 -2.21 12.80 4.01
CA GLY A 175 -1.86 13.55 2.82
C GLY A 175 -1.42 14.98 3.11
N ASP A 176 -0.76 15.58 2.14
CA ASP A 176 -0.29 16.97 2.15
C ASP A 176 -1.28 17.96 1.50
N GLY A 177 -2.44 17.47 1.02
CA GLY A 177 -3.40 18.28 0.25
C GLY A 177 -2.93 18.65 -1.16
N GLY A 178 -1.77 18.16 -1.61
CA GLY A 178 -1.19 18.42 -2.92
C GLY A 178 -1.87 17.67 -4.06
N ALA A 179 -1.39 17.90 -5.29
CA ALA A 179 -2.02 17.41 -6.52
C ALA A 179 -2.23 15.89 -6.55
N ARG A 180 -1.27 15.12 -6.07
CA ARG A 180 -1.38 13.64 -6.04
C ARG A 180 -2.46 13.17 -5.07
N HIS A 181 -2.52 13.73 -3.86
CA HIS A 181 -3.57 13.39 -2.89
C HIS A 181 -4.95 13.88 -3.35
N GLN A 182 -5.03 15.03 -4.04
CA GLN A 182 -6.26 15.49 -4.69
C GLN A 182 -6.72 14.51 -5.79
N ALA A 183 -5.81 14.03 -6.64
CA ALA A 183 -6.10 13.06 -7.68
C ALA A 183 -6.55 11.71 -7.08
N THR A 184 -5.91 11.28 -5.99
CA THR A 184 -6.28 10.10 -5.20
C THR A 184 -7.70 10.22 -4.65
N LEU A 185 -8.00 11.31 -3.94
CA LEU A 185 -9.35 11.56 -3.39
C LEU A 185 -10.39 11.62 -4.51
N LYS A 186 -10.07 12.29 -5.62
CA LYS A 186 -10.96 12.33 -6.78
C LYS A 186 -11.26 10.95 -7.33
N ALA A 187 -10.26 10.08 -7.48
CA ALA A 187 -10.46 8.71 -7.97
C ALA A 187 -11.37 7.90 -7.04
N LEU A 188 -11.23 8.06 -5.72
CA LEU A 188 -12.10 7.41 -4.73
C LEU A 188 -13.55 7.93 -4.81
N ILE A 189 -13.73 9.25 -4.95
CA ILE A 189 -15.05 9.88 -5.13
C ILE A 189 -15.72 9.38 -6.42
N ASP A 190 -15.00 9.41 -7.53
CA ASP A 190 -15.52 8.99 -8.84
C ASP A 190 -15.92 7.50 -8.85
N ALA A 191 -15.25 6.68 -8.04
CA ALA A 191 -15.56 5.27 -7.86
C ALA A 191 -16.72 5.01 -6.89
N GLY A 192 -17.26 6.02 -6.22
CA GLY A 192 -18.41 5.92 -5.32
C GLY A 192 -18.06 5.56 -3.87
N ALA A 193 -16.87 5.91 -3.39
CA ALA A 193 -16.52 5.75 -1.98
C ALA A 193 -17.52 6.45 -1.06
N ASN A 194 -17.85 5.83 0.07
CA ASN A 194 -18.79 6.36 1.04
C ASN A 194 -18.18 7.51 1.86
N LEU A 195 -18.48 8.73 1.47
CA LEU A 195 -17.96 9.96 2.10
C LEU A 195 -18.62 10.31 3.45
N ARG A 196 -19.54 9.46 3.94
CA ARG A 196 -20.20 9.63 5.25
C ARG A 196 -19.51 8.84 6.37
N LEU A 197 -18.60 7.93 6.02
CA LEU A 197 -17.83 7.20 7.01
C LEU A 197 -16.91 8.19 7.72
N ALA A 198 -16.99 8.17 9.06
CA ALA A 198 -16.24 9.08 9.92
C ALA A 198 -15.13 8.33 10.66
N ASP A 199 -14.13 9.07 11.11
CA ASP A 199 -13.10 8.56 12.00
C ASP A 199 -13.62 8.32 13.43
N ARG A 200 -12.76 7.88 14.35
CA ARG A 200 -13.13 7.64 15.77
C ARG A 200 -13.68 8.86 16.49
N THR A 201 -13.38 10.06 15.99
CA THR A 201 -13.83 11.33 16.59
C THR A 201 -15.11 11.85 15.95
N GLY A 202 -15.69 11.08 15.02
CA GLY A 202 -16.91 11.44 14.31
C GLY A 202 -16.66 12.43 13.15
N GLN A 203 -15.40 12.65 12.74
CA GLN A 203 -15.09 13.56 11.65
C GLN A 203 -15.18 12.84 10.30
N THR A 204 -16.05 13.37 9.42
CA THR A 204 -16.16 12.90 8.02
C THR A 204 -14.97 13.39 7.17
N PRO A 205 -14.72 12.81 5.98
CA PRO A 205 -13.73 13.33 5.04
C PRO A 205 -13.84 14.82 4.80
N LEU A 206 -15.07 15.35 4.68
CA LEU A 206 -15.29 16.79 4.50
C LEU A 206 -14.85 17.61 5.72
N ALA A 207 -15.21 17.18 6.92
CA ALA A 207 -14.80 17.85 8.16
C ALA A 207 -13.28 17.86 8.32
N LEU A 208 -12.63 16.74 8.02
CA LEU A 208 -11.16 16.59 8.05
C LEU A 208 -10.47 17.49 7.02
N ALA A 209 -10.98 17.57 5.78
CA ALA A 209 -10.43 18.45 4.75
C ALA A 209 -10.57 19.94 5.13
N LYS A 210 -11.71 20.33 5.72
CA LYS A 210 -11.94 21.69 6.25
C LYS A 210 -10.98 22.02 7.38
N SER A 211 -10.80 21.14 8.35
CA SER A 211 -9.90 21.35 9.49
C SER A 211 -8.43 21.52 9.08
N ARG A 212 -8.05 20.96 7.92
CA ARG A 212 -6.69 21.06 7.35
C ARG A 212 -6.51 22.23 6.39
N GLY A 213 -7.59 22.92 6.03
CA GLY A 213 -7.55 24.00 5.07
C GLY A 213 -7.33 23.54 3.61
N TYR A 214 -7.65 22.30 3.29
CA TYR A 214 -7.46 21.75 1.94
C TYR A 214 -8.61 22.15 1.01
N SER A 215 -8.66 23.41 0.63
CA SER A 215 -9.77 24.04 -0.10
C SER A 215 -10.18 23.30 -1.38
N ALA A 216 -9.20 22.78 -2.14
CA ALA A 216 -9.48 22.00 -3.35
C ALA A 216 -10.19 20.68 -3.02
N MET A 217 -9.75 19.96 -1.98
CA MET A 217 -10.42 18.73 -1.52
C MET A 217 -11.80 19.01 -0.96
N VAL A 218 -11.97 20.12 -0.22
CA VAL A 218 -13.28 20.58 0.28
C VAL A 218 -14.24 20.76 -0.89
N ALA A 219 -13.85 21.51 -1.92
CA ALA A 219 -14.68 21.73 -3.09
C ALA A 219 -15.08 20.42 -3.82
N MET A 220 -14.14 19.46 -3.93
CA MET A 220 -14.43 18.15 -4.52
C MET A 220 -15.47 17.37 -3.70
N LEU A 221 -15.31 17.35 -2.37
CA LEU A 221 -16.19 16.63 -1.45
C LEU A 221 -17.60 17.24 -1.43
N GLU A 222 -17.71 18.57 -1.35
CA GLU A 222 -18.99 19.28 -1.39
C GLU A 222 -19.71 19.07 -2.73
N LYS A 223 -19.00 19.12 -3.86
CA LYS A 223 -19.55 18.81 -5.18
C LYS A 223 -20.07 17.37 -5.28
N ALA A 224 -19.44 16.43 -4.57
CA ALA A 224 -19.86 15.03 -4.48
C ALA A 224 -21.00 14.80 -3.48
N GLY A 225 -21.51 15.86 -2.82
CA GLY A 225 -22.63 15.79 -1.87
C GLY A 225 -22.23 15.30 -0.47
N ALA A 226 -20.95 15.37 -0.10
CA ALA A 226 -20.49 15.11 1.25
C ALA A 226 -21.04 16.14 2.23
N ARG A 227 -21.34 15.71 3.48
CA ARG A 227 -21.94 16.55 4.52
C ARG A 227 -21.20 16.39 5.84
#